data_adcd79b9b7970e767669f4e2e9c965ff
#
_entry.id   adcd79b9b7970e767669f4e2e9c965ff
#
_cell.length_a   1.000
_cell.length_b   1.000
_cell.length_c   1.000
_cell.angle_alpha   90.00
_cell.angle_beta   90.00
_cell.angle_gamma   90.00
#
_symmetry.space_group_name_H-M   'P 1'
#
loop_
_entity.id
_entity.type
_entity.pdbx_description
1 polymer ?
#
loop_
_entity_poly.entity_id
_entity_poly.type
_entity_poly.pdbx_seq_one_letter_code
_entity_poly.pdbx_strand_id
1 'polypeptide(L)'
;MDERIKTDKETDGATRLPRLGLAGRVLLLIVAFVLLAEVAIYIPSIANFRNNWLRTRLSAAYTAALVLDASPDGMIPQSLKISILDSVGARMIVLKRADSRRILAVSDMPPEIDEMADLRTQSAWDSIAAAFRTLGARPGRVLDVRGEAPMGAEFVEVAIDEAPLKAAMRAYSVNILFLSLAISLIVAVLAVAALSIMVLAPVRRLTGNVVQFAAAPEDASRIIAPSGARHEIGAAEEALADMERSLARELN
;
A
#
# COMPACT_ATOMS: atom_id res chain seq x y z
N MET A 1 3.29 -12.16 -70.22
CA MET A 1 2.74 -10.94 -69.61
C MET A 1 2.16 -11.37 -68.29
N ASP A 2 2.99 -11.22 -67.31
CA ASP A 2 2.96 -11.91 -66.01
C ASP A 2 2.43 -10.96 -64.96
N GLU A 3 1.26 -11.23 -64.45
CA GLU A 3 0.59 -10.36 -63.47
C GLU A 3 0.58 -11.05 -62.10
N ARG A 4 1.48 -10.55 -61.24
CA ARG A 4 1.69 -11.04 -59.86
C ARG A 4 0.51 -10.64 -59.00
N ILE A 5 -0.25 -11.59 -58.55
CA ILE A 5 -1.23 -11.43 -57.45
C ILE A 5 -0.43 -11.37 -56.13
N LYS A 6 -0.35 -10.19 -55.57
CA LYS A 6 0.19 -9.92 -54.23
C LYS A 6 -0.90 -10.24 -53.22
N THR A 7 -0.77 -11.39 -52.57
CA THR A 7 -1.58 -11.72 -51.40
C THR A 7 -1.12 -10.89 -50.19
N ASP A 8 -1.86 -9.88 -49.86
CA ASP A 8 -1.78 -9.18 -48.58
C ASP A 8 -2.22 -10.13 -47.49
N LYS A 9 -1.24 -10.61 -46.73
CA LYS A 9 -1.46 -11.36 -45.51
C LYS A 9 -1.57 -10.35 -44.37
N GLU A 10 -2.77 -9.79 -44.20
CA GLU A 10 -3.12 -8.93 -43.10
C GLU A 10 -3.00 -9.70 -41.80
N THR A 11 -1.96 -9.37 -41.04
CA THR A 11 -1.72 -9.84 -39.67
C THR A 11 -2.72 -9.23 -38.72
N ASP A 12 -3.89 -9.83 -38.65
CA ASP A 12 -4.85 -9.54 -37.58
C ASP A 12 -4.41 -10.29 -36.30
N GLY A 13 -3.37 -9.77 -35.67
CA GLY A 13 -2.83 -10.18 -34.38
C GLY A 13 -3.52 -9.45 -33.23
N ALA A 14 -4.83 -9.24 -33.31
CA ALA A 14 -5.59 -8.80 -32.14
C ALA A 14 -5.58 -9.93 -31.12
N THR A 15 -4.77 -9.81 -30.09
CA THR A 15 -4.78 -10.63 -28.89
C THR A 15 -6.18 -10.54 -28.27
N ARG A 16 -7.06 -11.49 -28.65
CA ARG A 16 -8.35 -11.67 -28.04
C ARG A 16 -8.11 -12.05 -26.60
N LEU A 17 -8.21 -11.07 -25.69
CA LEU A 17 -8.27 -11.31 -24.26
C LEU A 17 -9.31 -12.43 -24.02
N PRO A 18 -8.98 -13.46 -23.24
CA PRO A 18 -9.92 -14.55 -22.97
C PRO A 18 -11.19 -13.93 -22.42
N ARG A 19 -12.34 -14.30 -23.02
CA ARG A 19 -13.66 -13.86 -22.53
C ARG A 19 -13.85 -14.47 -21.15
N LEU A 20 -13.40 -13.72 -20.12
CA LEU A 20 -13.61 -14.05 -18.72
C LEU A 20 -15.12 -14.19 -18.50
N GLY A 21 -15.57 -15.37 -18.09
CA GLY A 21 -16.94 -15.58 -17.64
C GLY A 21 -17.26 -14.63 -16.47
N LEU A 22 -18.53 -14.55 -16.08
CA LEU A 22 -18.98 -13.69 -14.98
C LEU A 22 -18.12 -13.85 -13.73
N ALA A 23 -17.77 -15.06 -13.35
CA ALA A 23 -16.89 -15.37 -12.21
C ALA A 23 -15.50 -14.74 -12.36
N GLY A 24 -14.90 -14.77 -13.55
CA GLY A 24 -13.60 -14.17 -13.80
C GLY A 24 -13.61 -12.65 -13.72
N ARG A 25 -14.72 -12.01 -14.14
CA ARG A 25 -14.88 -10.54 -14.01
C ARG A 25 -15.01 -10.11 -12.55
N VAL A 26 -15.78 -10.86 -11.76
CA VAL A 26 -15.94 -10.60 -10.32
C VAL A 26 -14.61 -10.80 -9.59
N LEU A 27 -13.88 -11.87 -9.90
CA LEU A 27 -12.53 -12.10 -9.35
C LEU A 27 -11.58 -10.95 -9.67
N LEU A 28 -11.54 -10.50 -10.92
CA LEU A 28 -10.69 -9.38 -11.34
C LEU A 28 -11.05 -8.09 -10.59
N LEU A 29 -12.35 -7.83 -10.39
CA LEU A 29 -12.81 -6.68 -9.62
C LEU A 29 -12.38 -6.76 -8.16
N ILE A 30 -12.47 -7.93 -7.52
CA ILE A 30 -12.01 -8.15 -6.15
C ILE A 30 -10.50 -7.89 -6.06
N VAL A 31 -9.71 -8.45 -6.96
CA VAL A 31 -8.25 -8.26 -7.00
C VAL A 31 -7.91 -6.79 -7.20
N ALA A 32 -8.57 -6.09 -8.14
CA ALA A 32 -8.36 -4.68 -8.39
C ALA A 32 -8.69 -3.82 -7.17
N PHE A 33 -9.78 -4.13 -6.46
CA PHE A 33 -10.17 -3.42 -5.23
C PHE A 33 -9.15 -3.64 -4.10
N VAL A 34 -8.67 -4.88 -3.93
CA VAL A 34 -7.65 -5.21 -2.94
C VAL A 34 -6.35 -4.46 -3.23
N LEU A 35 -5.88 -4.45 -4.49
CA LEU A 35 -4.68 -3.69 -4.87
C LEU A 35 -4.84 -2.19 -4.65
N LEU A 36 -6.01 -1.63 -4.96
CA LEU A 36 -6.32 -0.22 -4.69
C LEU A 36 -6.25 0.09 -3.19
N ALA A 37 -6.84 -0.75 -2.36
CA ALA A 37 -6.80 -0.61 -0.91
C ALA A 37 -5.34 -0.69 -0.38
N GLU A 38 -4.53 -1.59 -0.93
CA GLU A 38 -3.12 -1.74 -0.57
C GLU A 38 -2.31 -0.48 -0.87
N VAL A 39 -2.48 0.10 -2.06
CA VAL A 39 -1.84 1.38 -2.43
C VAL A 39 -2.32 2.51 -1.51
N ALA A 40 -3.61 2.57 -1.20
CA ALA A 40 -4.18 3.59 -0.33
C ALA A 40 -3.64 3.53 1.12
N ILE A 41 -3.29 2.34 1.60
CA ILE A 41 -2.68 2.14 2.93
C ILE A 41 -1.17 2.41 2.89
N TYR A 42 -0.47 1.95 1.84
CA TYR A 42 0.98 2.07 1.72
C TYR A 42 1.44 3.52 1.65
N ILE A 43 0.78 4.36 0.84
CA ILE A 43 1.20 5.75 0.60
C ILE A 43 1.29 6.58 1.90
N PRO A 44 0.24 6.67 2.75
CA PRO A 44 0.35 7.40 4.00
C PRO A 44 1.27 6.72 5.02
N SER A 45 1.37 5.38 4.97
CA SER A 45 2.21 4.61 5.89
C SER A 45 3.68 4.92 5.71
N ILE A 46 4.20 4.98 4.48
CA ILE A 46 5.61 5.30 4.22
C ILE A 46 5.94 6.76 4.56
N ALA A 47 5.00 7.69 4.37
CA ALA A 47 5.16 9.08 4.77
C ALA A 47 5.24 9.22 6.30
N ASN A 48 4.35 8.54 7.03
CA ASN A 48 4.38 8.49 8.49
C ASN A 48 5.67 7.86 9.02
N PHE A 49 6.14 6.77 8.40
CA PHE A 49 7.40 6.14 8.78
C PHE A 49 8.57 7.12 8.65
N ARG A 50 8.68 7.84 7.51
CA ARG A 50 9.70 8.86 7.30
C ARG A 50 9.66 9.93 8.38
N ASN A 51 8.48 10.50 8.63
CA ASN A 51 8.31 11.57 9.61
C ASN A 51 8.65 11.10 11.04
N ASN A 52 8.22 9.90 11.42
CA ASN A 52 8.52 9.33 12.73
C ASN A 52 10.01 9.05 12.90
N TRP A 53 10.68 8.53 11.87
CA TRP A 53 12.12 8.31 11.89
C TRP A 53 12.88 9.62 12.07
N LEU A 54 12.50 10.67 11.32
CA LEU A 54 13.10 12.01 11.46
C LEU A 54 12.85 12.61 12.84
N ARG A 55 11.64 12.52 13.37
CA ARG A 55 11.31 12.99 14.72
C ARG A 55 12.13 12.29 15.81
N THR A 56 12.34 10.98 15.67
CA THR A 56 13.18 10.21 16.62
C THR A 56 14.63 10.71 16.58
N ARG A 57 15.19 10.95 15.40
CA ARG A 57 16.54 11.52 15.24
C ARG A 57 16.65 12.92 15.81
N LEU A 58 15.66 13.74 15.52
CA LEU A 58 15.57 15.11 16.03
C LEU A 58 15.49 15.15 17.56
N SER A 59 14.71 14.28 18.18
CA SER A 59 14.61 14.16 19.64
C SER A 59 15.94 13.72 20.27
N ALA A 60 16.64 12.77 19.66
CA ALA A 60 17.97 12.37 20.12
C ALA A 60 18.99 13.50 19.99
N ALA A 61 18.96 14.22 18.87
CA ALA A 61 19.82 15.38 18.65
C ALA A 61 19.51 16.53 19.62
N TYR A 62 18.24 16.76 19.95
CA TYR A 62 17.84 17.74 20.94
C TYR A 62 18.40 17.41 22.34
N THR A 63 18.31 16.14 22.75
CA THR A 63 18.90 15.67 24.02
C THR A 63 20.42 15.90 24.05
N ALA A 64 21.11 15.59 22.95
CA ALA A 64 22.52 15.87 22.80
C ALA A 64 22.84 17.36 22.83
N ALA A 65 21.99 18.18 22.19
CA ALA A 65 22.10 19.64 22.19
C ALA A 65 22.02 20.23 23.60
N LEU A 66 21.09 19.72 24.45
CA LEU A 66 21.00 20.19 25.85
C LEU A 66 22.26 19.91 26.65
N VAL A 67 22.91 18.77 26.46
CA VAL A 67 24.18 18.43 27.13
C VAL A 67 25.29 19.33 26.65
N LEU A 68 25.37 19.59 25.35
CA LEU A 68 26.38 20.48 24.77
C LEU A 68 26.17 21.95 25.19
N ASP A 69 24.93 22.41 25.26
CA ASP A 69 24.58 23.79 25.62
C ASP A 69 24.78 24.07 27.13
N ALA A 70 24.57 23.07 27.99
CA ALA A 70 24.79 23.17 29.44
C ALA A 70 26.27 23.20 29.82
N SER A 71 27.15 22.82 28.91
CA SER A 71 28.61 22.81 29.17
C SER A 71 29.23 24.14 28.87
N PRO A 72 30.14 24.66 29.75
CA PRO A 72 30.87 25.92 29.49
C PRO A 72 31.66 25.85 28.17
N ASP A 73 31.69 26.98 27.45
CA ASP A 73 32.42 27.08 26.19
C ASP A 73 33.90 26.72 26.38
N GLY A 74 34.40 25.82 25.55
CA GLY A 74 35.79 25.36 25.57
C GLY A 74 36.10 24.15 26.45
N MET A 75 35.19 23.68 27.30
CA MET A 75 35.42 22.51 28.14
C MET A 75 35.13 21.18 27.44
N ILE A 76 34.42 21.16 26.33
CA ILE A 76 34.13 19.93 25.60
C ILE A 76 35.16 19.69 24.51
N PRO A 77 35.98 18.62 24.62
CA PRO A 77 36.93 18.25 23.56
C PRO A 77 36.23 18.01 22.22
N GLN A 78 36.89 18.36 21.12
CA GLN A 78 36.34 18.16 19.77
C GLN A 78 36.02 16.68 19.51
N SER A 79 36.85 15.76 20.01
CA SER A 79 36.60 14.33 19.92
C SER A 79 35.27 13.88 20.54
N LEU A 80 34.88 14.47 21.68
CA LEU A 80 33.61 14.17 22.33
C LEU A 80 32.44 14.74 21.54
N LYS A 81 32.57 15.94 20.96
CA LYS A 81 31.54 16.50 20.07
C LYS A 81 31.31 15.62 18.86
N ILE A 82 32.36 15.11 18.23
CA ILE A 82 32.25 14.17 17.09
C ILE A 82 31.59 12.86 17.54
N SER A 83 31.99 12.30 18.68
CA SER A 83 31.35 11.06 19.18
C SER A 83 29.87 11.25 19.48
N ILE A 84 29.46 12.41 19.98
CA ILE A 84 28.04 12.73 20.21
C ILE A 84 27.30 12.83 18.86
N LEU A 85 27.85 13.51 17.86
CA LEU A 85 27.27 13.61 16.51
C LEU A 85 27.09 12.22 15.89
N ASP A 86 28.11 11.38 15.95
CA ASP A 86 28.08 10.03 15.41
C ASP A 86 27.02 9.16 16.11
N SER A 87 26.89 9.28 17.44
CA SER A 87 25.89 8.52 18.21
C SER A 87 24.45 8.85 17.81
N VAL A 88 24.20 10.09 17.42
CA VAL A 88 22.91 10.57 16.93
C VAL A 88 22.75 10.36 15.43
N GLY A 89 23.86 10.13 14.71
CA GLY A 89 23.89 10.05 13.25
C GLY A 89 23.66 11.41 12.60
N ALA A 90 24.16 12.49 13.23
CA ALA A 90 24.07 13.85 12.77
C ALA A 90 25.43 14.36 12.31
N ARG A 91 25.45 15.23 11.28
CA ARG A 91 26.64 15.97 10.85
C ARG A 91 26.74 17.32 11.49
N MET A 92 25.62 17.93 11.84
CA MET A 92 25.53 19.22 12.47
C MET A 92 24.31 19.31 13.37
N ILE A 93 24.46 19.97 14.52
CA ILE A 93 23.35 20.29 15.43
C ILE A 93 23.35 21.77 15.70
N VAL A 94 22.23 22.43 15.45
CA VAL A 94 21.99 23.83 15.69
C VAL A 94 20.80 24.02 16.60
N LEU A 95 20.94 24.82 17.65
CA LEU A 95 19.86 25.21 18.52
C LEU A 95 19.54 26.68 18.28
N LYS A 96 18.28 26.99 17.94
CA LYS A 96 17.82 28.37 17.84
C LYS A 96 16.97 28.73 19.04
N ARG A 97 17.36 29.84 19.70
CA ARG A 97 16.58 30.55 20.70
C ARG A 97 16.12 31.88 20.15
N ALA A 98 15.20 32.56 20.85
CA ALA A 98 14.62 33.84 20.40
C ALA A 98 15.68 34.88 19.93
N ASP A 99 16.82 34.98 20.63
CA ASP A 99 17.84 35.98 20.37
C ASP A 99 19.16 35.44 19.77
N SER A 100 19.30 34.12 19.61
CA SER A 100 20.54 33.50 19.14
C SER A 100 20.37 32.24 18.37
N ARG A 101 21.14 32.06 17.30
CA ARG A 101 21.35 30.80 16.59
C ARG A 101 22.72 30.27 16.93
N ARG A 102 22.79 29.20 17.69
CA ARG A 102 24.05 28.62 18.16
C ARG A 102 24.29 27.28 17.49
N ILE A 103 25.43 27.16 16.82
CA ILE A 103 25.93 25.90 16.29
C ILE A 103 26.63 25.19 17.45
N LEU A 104 26.08 24.07 17.91
CA LEU A 104 26.59 23.36 19.09
C LEU A 104 27.70 22.36 18.72
N ALA A 105 27.52 21.68 17.58
CA ALA A 105 28.48 20.73 17.05
C ALA A 105 28.41 20.69 15.53
N VAL A 106 29.56 20.54 14.89
CA VAL A 106 29.71 20.36 13.44
C VAL A 106 30.80 19.32 13.21
N SER A 107 30.62 18.41 12.24
CA SER A 107 31.72 17.59 11.74
C SER A 107 32.79 18.44 11.06
N ASP A 108 33.94 17.84 10.76
CA ASP A 108 35.13 18.57 10.27
C ASP A 108 34.91 19.45 9.02
N MET A 109 33.88 19.15 8.24
CA MET A 109 33.46 19.94 7.08
C MET A 109 31.96 20.25 7.17
N PRO A 110 31.54 21.53 7.09
CA PRO A 110 30.12 21.88 7.03
C PRO A 110 29.48 21.15 5.83
N PRO A 111 28.39 20.41 6.04
CA PRO A 111 27.73 19.66 4.95
C PRO A 111 27.03 20.64 3.99
N GLU A 112 27.12 20.38 2.68
CA GLU A 112 26.19 20.97 1.72
C GLU A 112 24.79 20.36 1.97
N ILE A 113 23.81 21.24 2.16
CA ILE A 113 22.42 20.85 2.42
C ILE A 113 21.69 20.73 1.09
N ASP A 114 21.25 19.53 0.75
CA ASP A 114 20.52 19.25 -0.50
C ASP A 114 19.02 19.50 -0.38
N GLU A 115 18.44 19.25 0.77
CA GLU A 115 17.01 19.40 1.02
C GLU A 115 16.73 19.80 2.47
N MET A 116 15.71 20.64 2.66
CA MET A 116 15.25 21.08 3.98
C MET A 116 13.89 20.46 4.29
N ALA A 117 13.76 19.86 5.47
CA ALA A 117 12.53 19.26 5.97
C ALA A 117 12.08 19.95 7.25
N ASP A 118 11.09 20.83 7.17
CA ASP A 118 10.48 21.46 8.35
C ASP A 118 9.28 20.65 8.81
N LEU A 119 9.45 19.84 9.86
CA LEU A 119 8.40 18.96 10.40
C LEU A 119 7.30 19.69 11.16
N ARG A 120 7.43 21.00 11.38
CA ARG A 120 6.45 21.84 12.09
C ARG A 120 5.31 22.28 11.19
N THR A 121 5.60 22.51 9.92
CA THR A 121 4.67 23.11 8.93
C THR A 121 4.31 22.18 7.80
N GLN A 122 4.86 20.97 7.78
CA GLN A 122 4.67 20.02 6.68
C GLN A 122 3.24 19.48 6.64
N SER A 123 2.57 19.66 5.50
CA SER A 123 1.26 19.06 5.25
C SER A 123 1.36 17.54 4.99
N ALA A 124 0.20 16.84 5.01
CA ALA A 124 0.15 15.42 4.70
C ALA A 124 0.63 15.13 3.27
N TRP A 125 0.28 15.96 2.31
CA TRP A 125 0.70 15.82 0.92
C TRP A 125 2.19 16.07 0.72
N ASP A 126 2.73 17.08 1.40
CA ASP A 126 4.18 17.36 1.39
C ASP A 126 4.97 16.19 1.99
N SER A 127 4.44 15.58 3.05
CA SER A 127 5.03 14.40 3.70
C SER A 127 5.08 13.20 2.75
N ILE A 128 4.00 12.96 1.99
CA ILE A 128 3.95 11.91 0.98
C ILE A 128 4.96 12.19 -0.13
N ALA A 129 4.94 13.40 -0.71
CA ALA A 129 5.87 13.79 -1.76
C ALA A 129 7.34 13.68 -1.30
N ALA A 130 7.64 14.12 -0.07
CA ALA A 130 8.97 14.01 0.53
C ALA A 130 9.38 12.54 0.73
N ALA A 131 8.48 11.64 1.13
CA ALA A 131 8.79 10.22 1.27
C ALA A 131 9.21 9.59 -0.06
N PHE A 132 8.51 9.90 -1.14
CA PHE A 132 8.87 9.41 -2.48
C PHE A 132 10.17 10.03 -2.99
N ARG A 133 10.43 11.31 -2.72
CA ARG A 133 11.74 11.94 -3.04
C ARG A 133 12.88 11.23 -2.32
N THR A 134 12.75 10.94 -1.03
CA THR A 134 13.75 10.20 -0.24
C THR A 134 13.99 8.80 -0.81
N LEU A 135 12.94 8.06 -1.20
CA LEU A 135 13.09 6.74 -1.82
C LEU A 135 13.84 6.80 -3.17
N GLY A 136 13.64 7.85 -3.95
CA GLY A 136 14.32 8.12 -5.21
C GLY A 136 15.68 8.83 -5.07
N ALA A 137 16.08 9.27 -3.88
CA ALA A 137 17.25 10.09 -3.66
C ALA A 137 18.56 9.43 -4.11
N ARG A 138 19.51 10.25 -4.56
CA ARG A 138 20.87 9.82 -4.90
C ARG A 138 21.70 9.56 -3.65
N PRO A 139 22.74 8.72 -3.71
CA PRO A 139 23.67 8.56 -2.58
C PRO A 139 24.36 9.88 -2.22
N GLY A 140 24.68 10.06 -0.94
CA GLY A 140 25.49 11.20 -0.46
C GLY A 140 24.72 12.48 -0.19
N ARG A 141 23.39 12.50 -0.31
CA ARG A 141 22.57 13.67 0.03
C ARG A 141 22.49 13.90 1.53
N VAL A 142 22.50 15.17 1.91
CA VAL A 142 22.35 15.64 3.29
C VAL A 142 21.02 16.38 3.43
N LEU A 143 20.26 15.96 4.43
CA LEU A 143 18.95 16.49 4.76
C LEU A 143 19.07 17.38 6.00
N ASP A 144 18.64 18.66 5.91
CA ASP A 144 18.45 19.54 7.06
C ASP A 144 17.03 19.36 7.61
N VAL A 145 16.93 18.89 8.85
CA VAL A 145 15.67 18.62 9.52
C VAL A 145 15.43 19.63 10.62
N ARG A 146 14.29 20.31 10.55
CA ARG A 146 13.84 21.25 11.57
C ARG A 146 12.63 20.73 12.31
N GLY A 147 12.61 20.93 13.61
CA GLY A 147 11.46 20.59 14.43
C GLY A 147 11.39 21.40 15.70
N GLU A 148 10.27 21.24 16.39
CA GLU A 148 10.03 21.93 17.66
C GLU A 148 11.06 21.53 18.71
N ALA A 149 11.55 22.53 19.44
CA ALA A 149 12.42 22.31 20.59
C ALA A 149 11.62 22.56 21.87
N PRO A 150 11.41 21.53 22.71
CA PRO A 150 10.81 21.74 24.02
C PRO A 150 11.70 22.63 24.91
N MET A 151 11.15 23.17 26.00
CA MET A 151 11.89 23.93 27.02
C MET A 151 12.53 25.26 26.56
N GLY A 152 11.81 26.09 25.78
CA GLY A 152 12.15 27.49 25.56
C GLY A 152 13.14 27.80 24.43
N ALA A 153 13.53 26.80 23.65
CA ALA A 153 14.14 27.02 22.34
C ALA A 153 13.05 27.14 21.26
N GLU A 154 13.30 27.92 20.22
CA GLU A 154 12.36 28.12 19.12
C GLU A 154 12.29 26.89 18.22
N PHE A 155 13.44 26.34 17.84
CA PHE A 155 13.56 25.07 17.12
C PHE A 155 14.96 24.47 17.24
N VAL A 156 15.04 23.18 16.95
CA VAL A 156 16.30 22.47 16.72
C VAL A 156 16.42 22.13 15.23
N GLU A 157 17.62 22.27 14.70
CA GLU A 157 17.97 21.98 13.31
C GLU A 157 19.11 20.98 13.30
N VAL A 158 18.97 19.94 12.50
CA VAL A 158 19.91 18.81 12.46
C VAL A 158 20.18 18.42 11.02
N ALA A 159 21.44 18.49 10.61
CA ALA A 159 21.88 17.97 9.33
C ALA A 159 22.22 16.48 9.48
N ILE A 160 21.58 15.64 8.69
CA ILE A 160 21.77 14.18 8.69
C ILE A 160 21.99 13.63 7.28
N ASP A 161 22.70 12.51 7.19
CA ASP A 161 22.76 11.77 5.94
C ASP A 161 21.41 11.15 5.59
N GLU A 162 20.96 11.29 4.34
CA GLU A 162 19.70 10.70 3.88
C GLU A 162 19.82 9.18 3.64
N ALA A 163 21.02 8.67 3.45
CA ALA A 163 21.25 7.26 3.15
C ALA A 163 20.70 6.26 4.20
N PRO A 164 20.91 6.47 5.53
CA PRO A 164 20.34 5.63 6.56
C PRO A 164 18.79 5.66 6.57
N LEU A 165 18.19 6.83 6.37
CA LEU A 165 16.75 7.00 6.25
C LEU A 165 16.21 6.21 5.07
N LYS A 166 16.82 6.36 3.89
CA LYS A 166 16.45 5.63 2.68
C LYS A 166 16.54 4.11 2.88
N ALA A 167 17.59 3.62 3.52
CA ALA A 167 17.75 2.20 3.81
C ALA A 167 16.63 1.69 4.75
N ALA A 168 16.34 2.43 5.83
CA ALA A 168 15.26 2.11 6.75
C ALA A 168 13.88 2.13 6.07
N MET A 169 13.62 3.13 5.22
CA MET A 169 12.38 3.21 4.43
C MET A 169 12.21 2.06 3.45
N ARG A 170 13.29 1.62 2.80
CA ARG A 170 13.26 0.45 1.91
C ARG A 170 12.94 -0.83 2.67
N ALA A 171 13.61 -1.08 3.79
CA ALA A 171 13.34 -2.22 4.64
C ALA A 171 11.88 -2.23 5.13
N TYR A 172 11.39 -1.07 5.58
CA TYR A 172 9.99 -0.89 5.97
C TYR A 172 9.03 -1.17 4.82
N SER A 173 9.30 -0.63 3.61
CA SER A 173 8.48 -0.84 2.42
C SER A 173 8.36 -2.33 2.06
N VAL A 174 9.48 -3.05 2.06
CA VAL A 174 9.47 -4.49 1.76
C VAL A 174 8.64 -5.25 2.79
N ASN A 175 8.82 -4.95 4.08
CA ASN A 175 8.09 -5.64 5.15
C ASN A 175 6.59 -5.36 5.09
N ILE A 176 6.18 -4.09 4.91
CA ILE A 176 4.76 -3.74 4.88
C ILE A 176 4.07 -4.27 3.62
N LEU A 177 4.73 -4.18 2.46
CA LEU A 177 4.17 -4.72 1.21
C LEU A 177 4.05 -6.25 1.27
N PHE A 178 5.03 -6.95 1.83
CA PHE A 178 4.94 -8.40 2.00
C PHE A 178 3.80 -8.79 2.94
N LEU A 179 3.68 -8.12 4.10
CA LEU A 179 2.61 -8.39 5.06
C LEU A 179 1.23 -8.07 4.47
N SER A 180 1.11 -6.92 3.81
CA SER A 180 -0.12 -6.48 3.15
C SER A 180 -0.53 -7.46 2.04
N LEU A 181 0.40 -7.86 1.18
CA LEU A 181 0.15 -8.83 0.12
C LEU A 181 -0.30 -10.19 0.68
N ALA A 182 0.33 -10.65 1.77
CA ALA A 182 -0.05 -11.92 2.42
C ALA A 182 -1.50 -11.86 2.96
N ILE A 183 -1.86 -10.78 3.66
CA ILE A 183 -3.22 -10.57 4.16
C ILE A 183 -4.21 -10.47 2.99
N SER A 184 -3.88 -9.70 1.98
CA SER A 184 -4.71 -9.52 0.78
C SER A 184 -4.95 -10.83 0.05
N LEU A 185 -3.94 -11.68 -0.06
CA LEU A 185 -4.07 -13.00 -0.66
C LEU A 185 -5.04 -13.90 0.13
N ILE A 186 -4.92 -13.91 1.46
CA ILE A 186 -5.83 -14.66 2.34
C ILE A 186 -7.27 -14.18 2.14
N VAL A 187 -7.48 -12.86 2.19
CA VAL A 187 -8.82 -12.27 2.00
C VAL A 187 -9.38 -12.59 0.62
N ALA A 188 -8.57 -12.49 -0.43
CA ALA A 188 -8.98 -12.81 -1.79
C ALA A 188 -9.39 -14.29 -1.93
N VAL A 189 -8.61 -15.22 -1.38
CA VAL A 189 -8.92 -16.66 -1.39
C VAL A 189 -10.23 -16.93 -0.66
N LEU A 190 -10.42 -16.36 0.54
CA LEU A 190 -11.65 -16.51 1.31
C LEU A 190 -12.87 -15.92 0.57
N ALA A 191 -12.74 -14.76 -0.03
CA ALA A 191 -13.81 -14.13 -0.80
C ALA A 191 -14.20 -14.96 -2.03
N VAL A 192 -13.22 -15.48 -2.77
CA VAL A 192 -13.47 -16.38 -3.93
C VAL A 192 -14.12 -17.68 -3.48
N ALA A 193 -13.67 -18.28 -2.39
CA ALA A 193 -14.24 -19.49 -1.83
C ALA A 193 -15.71 -19.25 -1.41
N ALA A 194 -15.98 -18.19 -0.67
CA ALA A 194 -17.33 -17.81 -0.26
C ALA A 194 -18.26 -17.58 -1.48
N LEU A 195 -17.81 -16.80 -2.46
CA LEU A 195 -18.57 -16.55 -3.69
C LEU A 195 -18.83 -17.83 -4.47
N SER A 196 -17.84 -18.72 -4.55
CA SER A 196 -17.96 -19.98 -5.25
C SER A 196 -19.00 -20.91 -4.59
N ILE A 197 -18.97 -21.00 -3.26
CA ILE A 197 -19.85 -21.89 -2.50
C ILE A 197 -21.26 -21.28 -2.38
N MET A 198 -21.37 -20.00 -2.05
CA MET A 198 -22.66 -19.37 -1.73
C MET A 198 -23.44 -18.92 -2.96
N VAL A 199 -22.77 -18.64 -4.08
CA VAL A 199 -23.44 -18.09 -5.28
C VAL A 199 -23.20 -18.95 -6.50
N LEU A 200 -21.95 -19.24 -6.89
CA LEU A 200 -21.67 -19.91 -8.16
C LEU A 200 -22.19 -21.34 -8.19
N ALA A 201 -21.98 -22.11 -7.13
CA ALA A 201 -22.39 -23.51 -7.08
C ALA A 201 -23.93 -23.64 -7.13
N PRO A 202 -24.73 -22.90 -6.32
CA PRO A 202 -26.19 -22.94 -6.42
C PRO A 202 -26.72 -22.49 -7.79
N VAL A 203 -26.18 -21.39 -8.34
CA VAL A 203 -26.62 -20.90 -9.66
C VAL A 203 -26.30 -21.89 -10.77
N ARG A 204 -25.14 -22.54 -10.75
CA ARG A 204 -24.82 -23.61 -11.71
C ARG A 204 -25.74 -24.82 -11.56
N ARG A 205 -26.12 -25.18 -10.34
CA ARG A 205 -27.08 -26.25 -10.06
C ARG A 205 -28.46 -25.93 -10.65
N LEU A 206 -28.96 -24.68 -10.42
CA LEU A 206 -30.21 -24.22 -11.02
C LEU A 206 -30.18 -24.29 -12.55
N THR A 207 -29.16 -23.70 -13.15
CA THR A 207 -29.02 -23.69 -14.62
C THR A 207 -28.91 -25.09 -15.20
N GLY A 208 -28.13 -25.97 -14.55
CA GLY A 208 -27.98 -27.35 -14.97
C GLY A 208 -29.28 -28.15 -14.88
N ASN A 209 -30.06 -27.91 -13.82
CA ASN A 209 -31.35 -28.55 -13.64
C ASN A 209 -32.39 -28.11 -14.69
N VAL A 210 -32.48 -26.79 -14.96
CA VAL A 210 -33.36 -26.26 -16.04
C VAL A 210 -33.06 -26.92 -17.39
N VAL A 211 -31.78 -27.08 -17.73
CA VAL A 211 -31.39 -27.74 -18.99
C VAL A 211 -31.75 -29.21 -19.00
N GLN A 212 -31.59 -29.93 -17.89
CA GLN A 212 -31.94 -31.35 -17.77
C GLN A 212 -33.45 -31.57 -17.82
N PHE A 213 -34.23 -30.71 -17.14
CA PHE A 213 -35.71 -30.79 -17.17
C PHE A 213 -36.24 -30.45 -18.57
N ALA A 214 -35.71 -29.43 -19.25
CA ALA A 214 -36.11 -29.09 -20.61
C ALA A 214 -35.88 -30.21 -21.65
N ALA A 215 -34.93 -31.11 -21.40
CA ALA A 215 -34.65 -32.26 -22.28
C ALA A 215 -35.66 -33.39 -22.15
N ALA A 216 -36.38 -33.52 -21.01
CA ALA A 216 -37.45 -34.53 -20.80
C ALA A 216 -38.41 -34.01 -19.71
N PRO A 217 -39.37 -33.13 -20.06
CA PRO A 217 -40.27 -32.49 -19.10
C PRO A 217 -41.30 -33.47 -18.47
N GLU A 218 -41.55 -34.59 -19.09
CA GLU A 218 -42.42 -35.67 -18.59
C GLU A 218 -41.79 -36.49 -17.46
N ASP A 219 -40.46 -36.38 -17.27
CA ASP A 219 -39.75 -37.16 -16.25
C ASP A 219 -39.74 -36.44 -14.90
N ALA A 220 -40.63 -36.77 -14.00
CA ALA A 220 -40.76 -36.19 -12.66
C ALA A 220 -39.52 -36.37 -11.80
N SER A 221 -38.58 -37.28 -12.14
CA SER A 221 -37.33 -37.47 -11.41
C SER A 221 -36.32 -36.33 -11.62
N ARG A 222 -36.54 -35.50 -12.64
CA ARG A 222 -35.69 -34.34 -13.00
C ARG A 222 -36.12 -33.04 -12.36
N ILE A 223 -37.23 -33.01 -11.63
CA ILE A 223 -37.69 -31.84 -10.89
C ILE A 223 -36.67 -31.52 -9.82
N ILE A 224 -36.28 -30.24 -9.74
CA ILE A 224 -35.30 -29.79 -8.74
C ILE A 224 -35.81 -30.05 -7.33
N ALA A 225 -34.93 -30.58 -6.46
CA ALA A 225 -35.19 -30.64 -5.03
C ALA A 225 -34.69 -29.36 -4.37
N PRO A 226 -35.59 -28.47 -3.88
CA PRO A 226 -35.16 -27.21 -3.24
C PRO A 226 -34.28 -27.50 -2.04
N SER A 227 -33.26 -26.65 -1.85
CA SER A 227 -32.31 -26.78 -0.73
C SER A 227 -32.90 -26.35 0.63
N GLY A 228 -34.07 -25.69 0.63
CA GLY A 228 -34.69 -25.11 1.84
C GLY A 228 -33.93 -23.89 2.41
N ALA A 229 -33.00 -23.32 1.66
CA ALA A 229 -32.22 -22.18 2.10
C ALA A 229 -33.07 -20.90 2.13
N ARG A 230 -32.93 -20.10 3.22
CA ARG A 230 -33.73 -18.88 3.45
C ARG A 230 -33.09 -17.62 2.83
N HIS A 231 -32.68 -17.71 1.57
CA HIS A 231 -32.12 -16.58 0.82
C HIS A 231 -32.67 -16.59 -0.61
N GLU A 232 -32.37 -15.60 -1.41
CA GLU A 232 -32.94 -15.34 -2.74
C GLU A 232 -32.79 -16.56 -3.69
N ILE A 233 -31.67 -17.26 -3.58
CA ILE A 233 -31.42 -18.46 -4.41
C ILE A 233 -32.32 -19.61 -3.96
N GLY A 234 -32.54 -19.77 -2.66
CA GLY A 234 -33.48 -20.76 -2.14
C GLY A 234 -34.92 -20.48 -2.59
N ALA A 235 -35.35 -19.23 -2.58
CA ALA A 235 -36.67 -18.84 -3.11
C ALA A 235 -36.78 -19.12 -4.63
N ALA A 236 -35.69 -18.91 -5.39
CA ALA A 236 -35.66 -19.27 -6.81
C ALA A 236 -35.71 -20.78 -7.05
N GLU A 237 -35.08 -21.60 -6.19
CA GLU A 237 -35.18 -23.05 -6.25
C GLU A 237 -36.64 -23.55 -6.01
N GLU A 238 -37.34 -22.97 -5.02
CA GLU A 238 -38.73 -23.28 -4.73
C GLU A 238 -39.64 -22.89 -5.89
N ALA A 239 -39.53 -21.68 -6.41
CA ALA A 239 -40.30 -21.20 -7.54
C ALA A 239 -40.10 -22.07 -8.80
N LEU A 240 -38.85 -22.47 -9.06
CA LEU A 240 -38.50 -23.36 -10.16
C LEU A 240 -39.13 -24.74 -9.98
N ALA A 241 -39.04 -25.33 -8.79
CA ALA A 241 -39.64 -26.63 -8.48
C ALA A 241 -41.15 -26.62 -8.68
N ASP A 242 -41.85 -25.56 -8.29
CA ASP A 242 -43.29 -25.44 -8.45
C ASP A 242 -43.68 -25.30 -9.93
N MET A 243 -42.92 -24.54 -10.72
CA MET A 243 -43.11 -24.43 -12.16
C MET A 243 -42.90 -25.78 -12.86
N GLU A 244 -41.83 -26.50 -12.54
CA GLU A 244 -41.53 -27.83 -13.11
C GLU A 244 -42.60 -28.84 -12.77
N ARG A 245 -43.13 -28.86 -11.52
CA ARG A 245 -44.26 -29.72 -11.11
C ARG A 245 -45.53 -29.42 -11.87
N SER A 246 -45.83 -28.13 -12.13
CA SER A 246 -47.02 -27.75 -12.90
C SER A 246 -46.92 -28.21 -14.34
N LEU A 247 -45.77 -27.98 -14.99
CA LEU A 247 -45.54 -28.44 -16.37
C LEU A 247 -45.60 -29.96 -16.52
N ALA A 248 -45.00 -30.71 -15.60
CA ALA A 248 -45.04 -32.18 -15.62
C ALA A 248 -46.47 -32.74 -15.45
N ARG A 249 -47.37 -32.03 -14.74
CA ARG A 249 -48.80 -32.42 -14.61
C ARG A 249 -49.63 -32.14 -15.85
N GLU A 250 -49.28 -31.10 -16.62
CA GLU A 250 -49.98 -30.76 -17.85
C GLU A 250 -49.60 -31.67 -19.03
N LEU A 251 -48.43 -32.28 -18.98
CA LEU A 251 -47.88 -33.14 -20.03
C LEU A 251 -48.23 -34.65 -19.83
N ASN A 252 -48.69 -35.05 -18.64
CA ASN A 252 -49.12 -36.43 -18.30
C ASN A 252 -50.65 -36.51 -18.19
#